data_24cfceee53564d5b277f76709d48e8e2
#
_entry.id   24cfceee53564d5b277f76709d48e8e2
#
_cell.length_a   1.000
_cell.length_b   1.000
_cell.length_c   1.000
_cell.angle_alpha   90.00
_cell.angle_beta   90.00
_cell.angle_gamma   90.00
#
_symmetry.space_group_name_H-M   'P 1'
#
loop_
_entity.id
_entity.type
_entity.pdbx_description
1 polymer ?
#
loop_
_entity_poly.entity_id
_entity_poly.type
_entity_poly.pdbx_seq_one_letter_code
_entity_poly.pdbx_strand_id
1 'polypeptide(L)'
;MDKLGCKKKIIILARRIKWRINQCRYHLRFVNKKCMVAPGSSISRDLVAGAYSWIGPGSIIYPRVQIGKLALLANNVTIVGGDHNYRHAGVPMVFSGRDELKPTIIGDDVWIGAQSIIMTGVSIGNGAIVAAGSVVTKDVKPYSIVGGVPARFIKMRFNEYEIEQHEQMLKQPDSYFKQFEYLLLSGKDRS
;
A
#
# COMPACT_ATOMS: atom_id res chain seq x y z
N MET A 1 -29.61 6.99 -24.39
CA MET A 1 -28.43 7.39 -23.58
C MET A 1 -28.70 6.99 -22.12
N ASP A 2 -27.95 6.04 -21.62
CA ASP A 2 -28.21 5.43 -20.31
C ASP A 2 -27.87 6.43 -19.16
N LYS A 3 -28.92 6.97 -18.51
CA LYS A 3 -28.79 7.90 -17.37
C LYS A 3 -27.98 7.29 -16.20
N LEU A 4 -27.97 5.97 -16.08
CA LEU A 4 -27.20 5.23 -15.08
C LEU A 4 -25.69 5.27 -15.38
N GLY A 5 -25.31 5.17 -16.66
CA GLY A 5 -23.93 5.29 -17.10
C GLY A 5 -23.36 6.71 -16.90
N CYS A 6 -24.17 7.73 -17.08
CA CYS A 6 -23.76 9.13 -16.88
C CYS A 6 -23.51 9.43 -15.39
N LYS A 7 -24.40 9.02 -14.47
CA LYS A 7 -24.21 9.19 -13.02
C LYS A 7 -22.96 8.48 -12.51
N LYS A 8 -22.69 7.26 -12.98
CA LYS A 8 -21.47 6.51 -12.61
C LYS A 8 -20.20 7.25 -13.05
N LYS A 9 -20.17 7.79 -14.29
CA LYS A 9 -19.02 8.58 -14.80
C LYS A 9 -18.76 9.83 -13.96
N ILE A 10 -19.79 10.52 -13.51
CA ILE A 10 -19.68 11.72 -12.66
C ILE A 10 -19.09 11.37 -11.29
N ILE A 11 -19.56 10.29 -10.65
CA ILE A 11 -19.03 9.83 -9.36
C ILE A 11 -17.54 9.46 -9.49
N ILE A 12 -17.16 8.78 -10.56
CA ILE A 12 -15.77 8.45 -10.89
C ILE A 12 -14.92 9.72 -10.94
N LEU A 13 -15.37 10.69 -11.73
CA LEU A 13 -14.65 11.94 -11.93
C LEU A 13 -14.48 12.70 -10.60
N ALA A 14 -15.56 12.83 -9.82
CA ALA A 14 -15.52 13.49 -8.52
C ALA A 14 -14.54 12.82 -7.54
N ARG A 15 -14.52 11.47 -7.49
CA ARG A 15 -13.54 10.72 -6.67
C ARG A 15 -12.11 10.94 -7.14
N ARG A 16 -11.85 10.90 -8.45
CA ARG A 16 -10.52 11.18 -9.01
C ARG A 16 -10.03 12.59 -8.67
N ILE A 17 -10.89 13.59 -8.76
CA ILE A 17 -10.58 14.97 -8.38
C ILE A 17 -10.19 15.00 -6.87
N LYS A 18 -10.98 14.37 -6.01
CA LYS A 18 -10.71 14.30 -4.57
C LYS A 18 -9.34 13.64 -4.27
N TRP A 19 -9.01 12.54 -4.95
CA TRP A 19 -7.70 11.90 -4.77
C TRP A 19 -6.55 12.76 -5.26
N ARG A 20 -6.74 13.49 -6.38
CA ARG A 20 -5.73 14.45 -6.87
C ARG A 20 -5.52 15.61 -5.90
N ILE A 21 -6.59 16.12 -5.31
CA ILE A 21 -6.50 17.15 -4.27
C ILE A 21 -5.68 16.63 -3.08
N ASN A 22 -5.92 15.40 -2.62
CA ASN A 22 -5.13 14.81 -1.55
C ASN A 22 -3.66 14.63 -1.93
N GLN A 23 -3.36 14.13 -3.14
CA GLN A 23 -1.98 14.02 -3.62
C GLN A 23 -1.26 15.40 -3.63
N CYS A 24 -1.94 16.45 -4.08
CA CYS A 24 -1.42 17.82 -4.06
C CYS A 24 -1.23 18.31 -2.61
N ARG A 25 -2.20 18.08 -1.73
CA ARG A 25 -2.14 18.47 -0.31
C ARG A 25 -0.96 17.84 0.44
N TYR A 26 -0.64 16.58 0.12
CA TYR A 26 0.51 15.86 0.68
C TYR A 26 1.81 16.10 -0.10
N HIS A 27 1.80 16.92 -1.16
CA HIS A 27 2.96 17.20 -2.02
C HIS A 27 3.59 15.94 -2.64
N LEU A 28 2.78 14.95 -3.03
CA LEU A 28 3.22 13.67 -3.56
C LEU A 28 3.59 13.79 -5.04
N ARG A 29 4.88 13.95 -5.34
CA ARG A 29 5.38 14.17 -6.72
C ARG A 29 5.58 12.86 -7.50
N PHE A 30 5.91 11.76 -6.82
CA PHE A 30 6.27 10.48 -7.41
C PHE A 30 5.14 9.46 -7.37
N VAL A 31 3.94 9.89 -7.02
CA VAL A 31 2.76 9.04 -6.95
C VAL A 31 1.99 9.12 -8.27
N ASN A 32 1.65 7.95 -8.83
CA ASN A 32 0.88 7.88 -10.07
C ASN A 32 -0.46 8.60 -9.94
N LYS A 33 -0.89 9.28 -11.01
CA LYS A 33 -2.14 10.05 -11.06
C LYS A 33 -3.39 9.21 -10.76
N LYS A 34 -3.32 7.90 -11.00
CA LYS A 34 -4.41 6.94 -10.73
C LYS A 34 -4.34 6.32 -9.33
N CYS A 35 -3.30 6.60 -8.54
CA CYS A 35 -3.23 6.17 -7.15
C CYS A 35 -4.26 6.93 -6.32
N MET A 36 -4.95 6.21 -5.46
CA MET A 36 -6.03 6.70 -4.63
C MET A 36 -5.53 6.93 -3.21
N VAL A 37 -5.44 8.18 -2.80
CA VAL A 37 -4.96 8.57 -1.47
C VAL A 37 -6.10 9.13 -0.64
N ALA A 38 -6.42 8.47 0.46
CA ALA A 38 -7.46 8.92 1.39
C ALA A 38 -6.95 10.08 2.28
N PRO A 39 -7.83 10.92 2.80
CA PRO A 39 -7.46 12.00 3.73
C PRO A 39 -7.10 11.47 5.12
N GLY A 40 -6.49 12.32 5.96
CA GLY A 40 -6.17 12.01 7.36
C GLY A 40 -4.95 11.15 7.57
N SER A 41 -4.09 11.00 6.55
CA SER A 41 -2.85 10.24 6.62
C SER A 41 -1.63 11.15 6.81
N SER A 42 -0.55 10.61 7.37
CA SER A 42 0.77 11.25 7.42
C SER A 42 1.69 10.53 6.44
N ILE A 43 2.01 11.18 5.33
CA ILE A 43 2.72 10.54 4.21
C ILE A 43 3.97 11.35 3.86
N SER A 44 5.11 10.68 3.80
CA SER A 44 6.35 11.29 3.34
C SER A 44 6.27 11.73 1.89
N ARG A 45 6.88 12.89 1.57
CA ARG A 45 6.82 13.50 0.23
C ARG A 45 7.57 12.73 -0.85
N ASP A 46 8.49 11.86 -0.46
CA ASP A 46 9.29 11.01 -1.32
C ASP A 46 8.61 9.66 -1.67
N LEU A 47 7.37 9.44 -1.17
CA LEU A 47 6.60 8.24 -1.50
C LEU A 47 6.51 8.04 -3.01
N VAL A 48 6.86 6.83 -3.46
CA VAL A 48 6.59 6.34 -4.81
C VAL A 48 5.39 5.39 -4.75
N ALA A 49 4.37 5.58 -5.58
CA ALA A 49 3.23 4.66 -5.62
C ALA A 49 2.71 4.48 -7.05
N GLY A 50 2.46 3.22 -7.42
CA GLY A 50 1.98 2.80 -8.72
C GLY A 50 0.51 3.10 -8.99
N ALA A 51 0.09 2.88 -10.23
CA ALA A 51 -1.29 3.09 -10.67
C ALA A 51 -2.26 2.16 -9.92
N TYR A 52 -3.47 2.67 -9.66
CA TYR A 52 -4.56 1.92 -9.03
C TYR A 52 -4.27 1.41 -7.61
N SER A 53 -3.16 1.80 -7.00
CA SER A 53 -2.93 1.54 -5.59
C SER A 53 -3.87 2.40 -4.73
N TRP A 54 -4.21 1.90 -3.56
CA TRP A 54 -5.06 2.57 -2.56
C TRP A 54 -4.31 2.75 -1.26
N ILE A 55 -4.30 3.96 -0.73
CA ILE A 55 -3.78 4.28 0.61
C ILE A 55 -4.96 4.74 1.45
N GLY A 56 -5.36 3.88 2.39
CA GLY A 56 -6.49 4.10 3.28
C GLY A 56 -6.28 5.25 4.27
N PRO A 57 -7.37 5.78 4.85
CA PRO A 57 -7.30 6.89 5.79
C PRO A 57 -6.53 6.52 7.07
N GLY A 58 -5.92 7.52 7.70
CA GLY A 58 -5.17 7.35 8.95
C GLY A 58 -3.83 6.64 8.79
N SER A 59 -3.38 6.35 7.57
CA SER A 59 -2.11 5.69 7.34
C SER A 59 -0.92 6.60 7.66
N ILE A 60 0.15 6.02 8.20
CA ILE A 60 1.43 6.69 8.48
C ILE A 60 2.49 6.05 7.61
N ILE A 61 3.09 6.82 6.71
CA ILE A 61 4.09 6.32 5.76
C ILE A 61 5.37 7.16 5.88
N TYR A 62 6.42 6.52 6.36
CA TYR A 62 7.75 7.10 6.53
C TYR A 62 8.47 7.27 5.19
N PRO A 63 9.62 7.98 5.16
CA PRO A 63 10.44 8.14 3.97
C PRO A 63 10.93 6.81 3.39
N ARG A 64 11.35 6.85 2.11
CA ARG A 64 11.96 5.73 1.37
C ARG A 64 11.02 4.53 1.19
N VAL A 65 9.72 4.77 1.03
CA VAL A 65 8.72 3.74 0.74
C VAL A 65 8.37 3.75 -0.74
N GLN A 66 8.35 2.57 -1.35
CA GLN A 66 7.88 2.32 -2.71
C GLN A 66 6.72 1.34 -2.67
N ILE A 67 5.63 1.68 -3.34
CA ILE A 67 4.41 0.88 -3.45
C ILE A 67 4.16 0.60 -4.93
N GLY A 68 4.00 -0.66 -5.29
CA GLY A 68 3.67 -1.10 -6.63
C GLY A 68 2.27 -0.68 -7.08
N LYS A 69 1.90 -1.06 -8.29
CA LYS A 69 0.55 -0.86 -8.81
C LYS A 69 -0.44 -1.82 -8.16
N LEU A 70 -1.72 -1.44 -8.11
CA LEU A 70 -2.84 -2.27 -7.61
C LEU A 70 -2.75 -2.61 -6.12
N ALA A 71 -1.75 -2.11 -5.38
CA ALA A 71 -1.60 -2.40 -3.98
C ALA A 71 -2.71 -1.75 -3.14
N LEU A 72 -3.20 -2.46 -2.12
CA LEU A 72 -4.25 -2.02 -1.23
C LEU A 72 -3.72 -1.91 0.20
N LEU A 73 -3.53 -0.69 0.67
CA LEU A 73 -3.29 -0.40 2.08
C LEU A 73 -4.62 -0.02 2.73
N ALA A 74 -5.10 -0.85 3.64
CA ALA A 74 -6.35 -0.58 4.36
C ALA A 74 -6.19 0.60 5.35
N ASN A 75 -7.20 0.86 6.16
CA ASN A 75 -7.19 1.98 7.10
C ASN A 75 -6.11 1.80 8.18
N ASN A 76 -5.47 2.89 8.59
CA ASN A 76 -4.51 2.93 9.70
C ASN A 76 -3.30 1.99 9.50
N VAL A 77 -2.87 1.77 8.27
CA VAL A 77 -1.62 1.07 8.00
C VAL A 77 -0.45 1.99 8.36
N THR A 78 0.52 1.46 9.10
CA THR A 78 1.68 2.19 9.57
C THR A 78 2.95 1.57 8.98
N ILE A 79 3.75 2.35 8.27
CA ILE A 79 5.07 1.95 7.77
C ILE A 79 6.08 2.85 8.48
N VAL A 80 6.80 2.30 9.46
CA VAL A 80 7.65 3.05 10.40
C VAL A 80 8.95 2.32 10.70
N GLY A 81 9.95 3.07 11.14
CA GLY A 81 11.26 2.59 11.56
C GLY A 81 12.26 3.73 11.65
N GLY A 82 13.57 3.42 11.60
CA GLY A 82 14.61 4.41 11.84
C GLY A 82 14.69 4.77 13.32
N ASP A 83 14.58 3.75 14.16
CA ASP A 83 14.57 3.88 15.60
C ASP A 83 15.92 4.34 16.15
N HIS A 84 15.92 4.75 17.44
CA HIS A 84 17.15 5.11 18.13
C HIS A 84 18.12 3.93 18.18
N ASN A 85 19.40 4.23 18.04
CA ASN A 85 20.44 3.23 18.22
C ASN A 85 20.54 2.86 19.71
N TYR A 86 20.26 1.60 20.03
CA TYR A 86 20.26 1.05 21.39
C TYR A 86 21.50 0.19 21.70
N ARG A 87 22.45 0.10 20.74
CA ARG A 87 23.61 -0.81 20.84
C ARG A 87 24.81 -0.20 21.56
N HIS A 88 24.77 1.07 21.90
CA HIS A 88 25.86 1.75 22.58
C HIS A 88 25.70 1.70 24.09
N ALA A 89 26.32 0.72 24.72
CA ALA A 89 26.36 0.64 26.20
C ALA A 89 26.97 1.94 26.77
N GLY A 90 26.37 2.45 27.85
CA GLY A 90 26.83 3.68 28.51
C GLY A 90 26.35 4.99 27.87
N VAL A 91 25.63 4.93 26.73
CA VAL A 91 25.00 6.11 26.10
C VAL A 91 23.48 5.99 26.20
N PRO A 92 22.79 6.96 26.83
CA PRO A 92 21.32 6.97 26.83
C PRO A 92 20.76 6.99 25.39
N MET A 93 19.71 6.20 25.10
CA MET A 93 19.15 6.05 23.75
C MET A 93 18.79 7.39 23.08
N VAL A 94 18.31 8.37 23.85
CA VAL A 94 17.97 9.70 23.31
C VAL A 94 19.17 10.42 22.70
N PHE A 95 20.39 10.10 23.12
CA PHE A 95 21.64 10.69 22.61
C PHE A 95 22.41 9.77 21.67
N SER A 96 21.95 8.54 21.47
CA SER A 96 22.68 7.52 20.70
C SER A 96 22.50 7.62 19.18
N GLY A 97 21.73 8.62 18.72
CA GLY A 97 21.43 8.81 17.30
C GLY A 97 20.40 7.81 16.76
N ARG A 98 20.29 7.74 15.46
CA ARG A 98 19.39 6.83 14.74
C ARG A 98 20.14 6.11 13.64
N ASP A 99 19.74 4.87 13.38
CA ASP A 99 20.25 4.13 12.24
C ASP A 99 19.68 4.70 10.93
N GLU A 100 20.38 4.45 9.83
CA GLU A 100 19.90 4.84 8.50
C GLU A 100 18.60 4.12 8.17
N LEU A 101 17.62 4.89 7.68
CA LEU A 101 16.33 4.35 7.27
C LEU A 101 16.49 3.53 5.98
N LYS A 102 16.25 2.23 6.05
CA LYS A 102 16.31 1.35 4.89
C LYS A 102 15.06 1.50 3.99
N PRO A 103 15.21 1.36 2.67
CA PRO A 103 14.06 1.38 1.76
C PRO A 103 13.06 0.26 2.09
N THR A 104 11.76 0.58 2.03
CA THR A 104 10.68 -0.39 2.17
C THR A 104 10.01 -0.55 0.82
N ILE A 105 9.88 -1.79 0.34
CA ILE A 105 9.34 -2.09 -0.98
C ILE A 105 8.08 -2.93 -0.82
N ILE A 106 6.98 -2.44 -1.34
CA ILE A 106 5.69 -3.14 -1.42
C ILE A 106 5.44 -3.42 -2.90
N GLY A 107 5.33 -4.68 -3.27
CA GLY A 107 5.14 -5.13 -4.64
C GLY A 107 3.76 -4.78 -5.22
N ASP A 108 3.51 -5.28 -6.43
CA ASP A 108 2.25 -5.12 -7.13
C ASP A 108 1.16 -6.02 -6.51
N ASP A 109 -0.08 -5.54 -6.51
CA ASP A 109 -1.28 -6.25 -6.00
C ASP A 109 -1.11 -6.83 -4.58
N VAL A 110 -0.35 -6.14 -3.73
CA VAL A 110 -0.22 -6.47 -2.31
C VAL A 110 -1.44 -5.95 -1.55
N TRP A 111 -1.99 -6.74 -0.64
CA TRP A 111 -3.01 -6.28 0.30
C TRP A 111 -2.48 -6.23 1.72
N ILE A 112 -2.43 -5.04 2.30
CA ILE A 112 -2.09 -4.83 3.71
C ILE A 112 -3.37 -4.54 4.48
N GLY A 113 -3.73 -5.45 5.38
CA GLY A 113 -4.91 -5.36 6.24
C GLY A 113 -4.85 -4.17 7.19
N ALA A 114 -6.02 -3.74 7.67
CA ALA A 114 -6.15 -2.57 8.54
C ALA A 114 -5.33 -2.71 9.84
N GLN A 115 -4.82 -1.57 10.34
CA GLN A 115 -4.05 -1.49 11.59
C GLN A 115 -2.76 -2.32 11.59
N SER A 116 -2.25 -2.72 10.43
CA SER A 116 -0.96 -3.41 10.35
C SER A 116 0.20 -2.43 10.43
N ILE A 117 1.29 -2.91 11.02
CA ILE A 117 2.56 -2.18 11.14
C ILE A 117 3.60 -2.90 10.27
N ILE A 118 4.23 -2.17 9.38
CA ILE A 118 5.34 -2.66 8.55
C ILE A 118 6.61 -1.94 9.00
N MET A 119 7.60 -2.70 9.42
CA MET A 119 8.90 -2.12 9.77
C MET A 119 9.63 -1.69 8.49
N THR A 120 10.29 -0.53 8.54
CA THR A 120 11.09 -0.05 7.40
C THR A 120 12.24 -1.01 7.08
N GLY A 121 12.60 -1.09 5.80
CA GLY A 121 13.60 -2.03 5.31
C GLY A 121 13.06 -3.40 4.93
N VAL A 122 11.74 -3.63 5.08
CA VAL A 122 11.08 -4.87 4.68
C VAL A 122 10.66 -4.80 3.21
N SER A 123 10.81 -5.91 2.49
CA SER A 123 10.27 -6.13 1.16
C SER A 123 9.06 -7.06 1.22
N ILE A 124 7.94 -6.64 0.64
CA ILE A 124 6.72 -7.45 0.50
C ILE A 124 6.53 -7.76 -0.98
N GLY A 125 6.59 -9.04 -1.34
CA GLY A 125 6.53 -9.49 -2.73
C GLY A 125 5.14 -9.35 -3.35
N ASN A 126 5.09 -9.39 -4.69
CA ASN A 126 3.84 -9.27 -5.46
C ASN A 126 2.75 -10.21 -4.96
N GLY A 127 1.52 -9.76 -4.98
CA GLY A 127 0.35 -10.56 -4.64
C GLY A 127 0.27 -11.04 -3.18
N ALA A 128 1.20 -10.62 -2.31
CA ALA A 128 1.20 -10.99 -0.90
C ALA A 128 0.05 -10.32 -0.13
N ILE A 129 -0.37 -10.97 0.95
CA ILE A 129 -1.41 -10.47 1.85
C ILE A 129 -0.86 -10.41 3.27
N VAL A 130 -1.01 -9.26 3.91
CA VAL A 130 -0.76 -9.05 5.34
C VAL A 130 -2.11 -8.97 6.04
N ALA A 131 -2.38 -9.90 6.96
CA ALA A 131 -3.62 -9.91 7.74
C ALA A 131 -3.71 -8.66 8.63
N ALA A 132 -4.92 -8.21 8.91
CA ALA A 132 -5.16 -7.04 9.76
C ALA A 132 -4.51 -7.16 11.14
N GLY A 133 -4.03 -6.05 11.71
CA GLY A 133 -3.39 -5.99 13.03
C GLY A 133 -2.02 -6.67 13.11
N SER A 134 -1.39 -6.99 12.00
CA SER A 134 -0.09 -7.68 11.97
C SER A 134 1.09 -6.72 12.12
N VAL A 135 2.20 -7.22 12.68
CA VAL A 135 3.49 -6.51 12.72
C VAL A 135 4.51 -7.23 11.86
N VAL A 136 4.79 -6.69 10.68
CA VAL A 136 5.73 -7.29 9.72
C VAL A 136 7.14 -6.78 10.00
N THR A 137 8.02 -7.68 10.42
CA THR A 137 9.41 -7.39 10.82
C THR A 137 10.45 -8.02 9.89
N LYS A 138 10.02 -8.81 8.91
CA LYS A 138 10.87 -9.52 7.95
C LYS A 138 10.22 -9.51 6.57
N ASP A 139 11.01 -9.74 5.54
CA ASP A 139 10.53 -9.84 4.16
C ASP A 139 9.42 -10.88 4.02
N VAL A 140 8.46 -10.56 3.17
CA VAL A 140 7.30 -11.41 2.84
C VAL A 140 7.46 -11.90 1.40
N LYS A 141 7.48 -13.20 1.22
CA LYS A 141 7.58 -13.82 -0.12
C LYS A 141 6.37 -13.47 -0.99
N PRO A 142 6.54 -13.37 -2.31
CA PRO A 142 5.41 -13.19 -3.22
C PRO A 142 4.30 -14.21 -2.95
N TYR A 143 3.06 -13.79 -3.09
CA TYR A 143 1.85 -14.62 -2.91
C TYR A 143 1.70 -15.30 -1.56
N SER A 144 2.49 -14.92 -0.56
CA SER A 144 2.33 -15.40 0.81
C SER A 144 1.23 -14.62 1.52
N ILE A 145 0.43 -15.31 2.32
CA ILE A 145 -0.44 -14.72 3.33
C ILE A 145 0.27 -14.83 4.67
N VAL A 146 0.50 -13.67 5.31
CA VAL A 146 1.17 -13.61 6.62
C VAL A 146 0.28 -12.91 7.63
N GLY A 147 0.47 -13.18 8.93
CA GLY A 147 -0.30 -12.54 9.99
C GLY A 147 0.29 -12.72 11.38
N GLY A 148 -0.16 -11.91 12.32
CA GLY A 148 0.23 -11.97 13.73
C GLY A 148 1.31 -10.96 14.14
N VAL A 149 1.73 -11.01 15.41
CA VAL A 149 2.74 -10.13 16.04
C VAL A 149 3.81 -10.98 16.73
N PRO A 150 5.00 -11.11 16.15
CA PRO A 150 5.38 -10.70 14.79
C PRO A 150 4.71 -11.57 13.71
N ALA A 151 4.51 -11.01 12.53
CA ALA A 151 3.86 -11.71 11.43
C ALA A 151 4.61 -12.99 11.02
N ARG A 152 3.84 -14.05 10.77
CA ARG A 152 4.33 -15.38 10.34
C ARG A 152 3.57 -15.82 9.11
N PHE A 153 4.17 -16.69 8.33
CA PHE A 153 3.53 -17.34 7.20
C PHE A 153 2.32 -18.15 7.65
N ILE A 154 1.20 -17.99 6.96
CA ILE A 154 -0.04 -18.73 7.17
C ILE A 154 -0.24 -19.75 6.05
N LYS A 155 -0.26 -19.28 4.80
CA LYS A 155 -0.42 -20.11 3.60
C LYS A 155 -0.05 -19.33 2.33
N MET A 156 0.02 -20.03 1.22
CA MET A 156 0.06 -19.38 -0.10
C MET A 156 -1.34 -18.88 -0.48
N ARG A 157 -1.40 -17.76 -1.19
CA ARG A 157 -2.65 -17.20 -1.77
C ARG A 157 -3.16 -18.04 -2.92
N PHE A 158 -2.26 -18.51 -3.76
CA PHE A 158 -2.50 -19.21 -5.00
C PHE A 158 -1.60 -20.44 -5.12
N ASN A 159 -1.98 -21.42 -5.95
CA ASN A 159 -1.09 -22.47 -6.41
C ASN A 159 -0.14 -21.94 -7.51
N GLU A 160 0.85 -22.74 -7.93
CA GLU A 160 1.87 -22.32 -8.89
C GLU A 160 1.28 -21.88 -10.24
N TYR A 161 0.29 -22.61 -10.76
CA TYR A 161 -0.38 -22.26 -12.01
C TYR A 161 -1.14 -20.94 -11.93
N GLU A 162 -1.86 -20.72 -10.83
CA GLU A 162 -2.59 -19.46 -10.57
C GLU A 162 -1.62 -18.27 -10.39
N ILE A 163 -0.45 -18.51 -9.78
CA ILE A 163 0.61 -17.49 -9.65
C ILE A 163 1.10 -17.07 -11.04
N GLU A 164 1.38 -18.03 -11.91
CA GLU A 164 1.83 -17.74 -13.28
C GLU A 164 0.80 -16.90 -14.04
N GLN A 165 -0.47 -17.30 -14.00
CA GLN A 165 -1.57 -16.53 -14.62
C GLN A 165 -1.65 -15.10 -14.06
N HIS A 166 -1.53 -14.96 -12.75
CA HIS A 166 -1.61 -13.66 -12.09
C HIS A 166 -0.41 -12.77 -12.44
N GLU A 167 0.80 -13.31 -12.52
CA GLU A 167 2.00 -12.58 -12.97
C GLU A 167 1.85 -12.10 -14.43
N GLN A 168 1.23 -12.90 -15.31
CA GLN A 168 0.95 -12.46 -16.69
C GLN A 168 -0.06 -11.28 -16.69
N MET A 169 -1.06 -11.31 -15.82
CA MET A 169 -1.99 -10.20 -15.64
C MET A 169 -1.27 -8.96 -15.10
N LEU A 170 -0.37 -9.10 -14.13
CA LEU A 170 0.39 -7.98 -13.57
C LEU A 170 1.33 -7.32 -14.60
N LYS A 171 1.80 -8.04 -15.61
CA LYS A 171 2.62 -7.49 -16.71
C LYS A 171 1.82 -6.59 -17.66
N GLN A 172 0.49 -6.63 -17.61
CA GLN A 172 -0.35 -5.81 -18.49
C GLN A 172 -0.12 -4.31 -18.24
N PRO A 173 -0.22 -3.46 -19.27
CA PRO A 173 -0.08 -2.03 -19.12
C PRO A 173 -1.24 -1.45 -18.29
N ASP A 174 -1.02 -0.29 -17.68
CA ASP A 174 -2.05 0.40 -16.85
C ASP A 174 -3.38 0.65 -17.58
N SER A 175 -3.35 0.73 -18.92
CA SER A 175 -4.56 0.87 -19.74
C SER A 175 -5.46 -0.38 -19.67
N TYR A 176 -4.89 -1.56 -19.50
CA TYR A 176 -5.63 -2.81 -19.36
C TYR A 176 -6.58 -2.77 -18.16
N PHE A 177 -6.13 -2.21 -17.04
CA PHE A 177 -6.91 -2.16 -15.80
C PHE A 177 -8.07 -1.16 -15.86
N LYS A 178 -8.12 -0.29 -16.88
CA LYS A 178 -9.20 0.67 -17.04
C LYS A 178 -10.59 -0.01 -17.17
N GLN A 179 -10.64 -1.21 -17.74
CA GLN A 179 -11.88 -1.98 -17.85
C GLN A 179 -12.48 -2.37 -16.50
N PHE A 180 -11.66 -2.45 -15.44
CA PHE A 180 -12.10 -2.79 -14.08
C PHE A 180 -12.40 -1.56 -13.21
N GLU A 181 -12.12 -0.33 -13.70
CA GLU A 181 -12.35 0.88 -12.90
C GLU A 181 -13.79 1.03 -12.40
N TYR A 182 -14.77 0.51 -13.16
CA TYR A 182 -16.16 0.55 -12.73
C TYR A 182 -16.42 -0.27 -11.46
N LEU A 183 -15.63 -1.33 -11.20
CA LEU A 183 -15.74 -2.14 -9.98
C LEU A 183 -15.27 -1.37 -8.75
N LEU A 184 -14.17 -0.60 -8.88
CA LEU A 184 -13.70 0.29 -7.80
C LEU A 184 -14.75 1.35 -7.41
N LEU A 185 -15.67 1.64 -8.30
CA LEU A 185 -16.55 2.80 -8.24
C LEU A 185 -18.00 2.40 -8.07
N SER A 186 -18.32 1.15 -8.36
CA SER A 186 -19.66 0.63 -8.17
C SER A 186 -20.01 0.42 -6.70
N GLY A 187 -19.06 0.63 -5.76
CA GLY A 187 -19.26 0.66 -4.30
C GLY A 187 -20.62 0.14 -3.84
N LYS A 188 -21.05 -1.00 -4.39
CA LYS A 188 -22.15 -1.74 -3.86
C LYS A 188 -21.63 -2.39 -2.61
N ASP A 189 -22.21 -1.90 -1.56
CA ASP A 189 -22.46 -2.58 -0.33
C ASP A 189 -21.26 -2.80 0.59
N ARG A 190 -20.98 -1.70 1.33
CA ARG A 190 -20.63 -1.88 2.73
C ARG A 190 -21.89 -1.53 3.52
N SER A 191 -22.88 -2.41 3.50
CA SER A 191 -23.89 -2.52 4.54
C SER A 191 -23.32 -3.34 5.68
#